data_95765590aef959254e841fa603a1ec97
#
_entry.id   95765590aef959254e841fa603a1ec97
#
_cell.length_a   1.000
_cell.length_b   1.000
_cell.length_c   1.000
_cell.angle_alpha   90.00
_cell.angle_beta   90.00
_cell.angle_gamma   90.00
#
_symmetry.space_group_name_H-M   'P 1'
#
loop_
_entity.id
_entity.type
_entity.pdbx_description
1 polymer ?
#
loop_
_entity_poly.entity_id
_entity_poly.type
_entity_poly.pdbx_seq_one_letter_code
_entity_poly.pdbx_strand_id
1 'polypeptide(L)'
;MGIYLNYSNSVEITGDGTLVINVIGENYDGISTGADVKISDKANVTINVEGGLGIAGRMVEIDGATVNSTGLYAGIDAHWLKIINGADVTLKATQDGRNGAYIRKDQEGNGGDIELAASKVKATSYYPGLYAAGNLTVNGGEVKCTSTADGAIWIKGNILIKGGAKVTTDGKFPMGGKGTFTVEEAEIDAKNTNENNIPAIFDECVPVIADGYHLNYAKAVDSEGTEIDLLSSGTQDFAKYKNVHFITKAVYPVSFVVTPDGLTNVVVKVNGQEVTGSVSLEAGTYPVEVTADNCKAYTGNITITADAATHTQTIAMTYLPADYTKVDAAIAKANALEKDNYKDFSAVEEAINAVVRDKNITEQDEVDAMAQAIENAITALVEKPTEAPTATPTATPTAAPSASPTAAPTATPTVKPTATPSARPTAAPTATPTAAPSASPTAVPTATPTVKPTATPTPAPKADPNNPKTGSSNLPVVFGSAALVLSGGALAAVLIYKKKRHEK
;
A
#
# COMPACT_ATOMS: atom_id res chain seq x y z
N MET A 1 -45.90 -25.59 -6.95
CA MET A 1 -45.81 -24.39 -7.79
C MET A 1 -45.24 -23.27 -6.92
N GLY A 2 -44.17 -22.68 -7.34
CA GLY A 2 -43.62 -21.51 -6.66
C GLY A 2 -44.38 -20.22 -7.02
N ILE A 3 -43.72 -19.08 -6.89
CA ILE A 3 -44.26 -17.80 -7.33
C ILE A 3 -43.98 -17.70 -8.83
N TYR A 4 -45.02 -17.76 -9.65
CA TYR A 4 -44.93 -17.63 -11.09
C TYR A 4 -45.77 -16.44 -11.57
N LEU A 5 -45.12 -15.49 -12.22
CA LEU A 5 -45.77 -14.31 -12.79
C LEU A 5 -45.54 -14.27 -14.32
N ASN A 6 -46.49 -13.65 -15.03
CA ASN A 6 -46.38 -13.44 -16.46
C ASN A 6 -45.15 -12.57 -16.81
N TYR A 7 -44.66 -12.69 -18.02
CA TYR A 7 -43.44 -12.09 -18.55
C TYR A 7 -43.23 -10.59 -18.31
N SER A 8 -44.26 -9.85 -17.93
CA SER A 8 -44.21 -8.39 -17.74
C SER A 8 -44.25 -7.92 -16.29
N ASN A 9 -44.37 -8.81 -15.31
CA ASN A 9 -44.54 -8.42 -13.91
C ASN A 9 -43.29 -8.75 -13.09
N SER A 10 -42.74 -7.74 -12.41
CA SER A 10 -41.65 -7.92 -11.45
C SER A 10 -42.12 -8.53 -10.14
N VAL A 11 -41.24 -9.25 -9.48
CA VAL A 11 -41.42 -9.78 -8.12
C VAL A 11 -40.60 -8.93 -7.17
N GLU A 12 -41.25 -8.40 -6.14
CA GLU A 12 -40.57 -7.71 -5.04
C GLU A 12 -40.89 -8.40 -3.72
N ILE A 13 -39.85 -8.78 -2.97
CA ILE A 13 -39.94 -9.36 -1.63
C ILE A 13 -39.14 -8.46 -0.70
N THR A 14 -39.85 -7.86 0.26
CA THR A 14 -39.26 -6.84 1.14
C THR A 14 -39.74 -7.02 2.58
N GLY A 15 -39.05 -6.43 3.51
CA GLY A 15 -39.35 -6.51 4.95
C GLY A 15 -38.35 -7.39 5.71
N ASP A 16 -38.62 -7.62 6.97
CA ASP A 16 -37.77 -8.39 7.91
C ASP A 16 -38.27 -9.83 8.18
N GLY A 17 -39.29 -10.26 7.41
CA GLY A 17 -39.94 -11.56 7.56
C GLY A 17 -39.18 -12.72 6.91
N THR A 18 -39.65 -13.92 7.17
CA THR A 18 -39.14 -15.16 6.56
C THR A 18 -40.12 -15.72 5.56
N LEU A 19 -39.66 -15.99 4.33
CA LEU A 19 -40.41 -16.67 3.28
C LEU A 19 -39.72 -17.98 2.92
N VAL A 20 -40.48 -19.09 2.98
CA VAL A 20 -39.97 -20.40 2.55
C VAL A 20 -40.82 -20.90 1.37
N ILE A 21 -40.16 -21.20 0.28
CA ILE A 21 -40.76 -21.74 -0.93
C ILE A 21 -40.20 -23.14 -1.17
N ASN A 22 -41.02 -24.17 -1.04
CA ASN A 22 -40.68 -25.53 -1.38
C ASN A 22 -41.47 -25.97 -2.60
N VAL A 23 -40.80 -26.34 -3.67
CA VAL A 23 -41.42 -26.78 -4.93
C VAL A 23 -41.03 -28.23 -5.20
N ILE A 24 -42.02 -29.08 -5.19
CA ILE A 24 -41.89 -30.53 -5.43
C ILE A 24 -42.43 -30.83 -6.82
N GLY A 25 -41.71 -31.59 -7.60
CA GLY A 25 -42.08 -32.05 -8.94
C GLY A 25 -41.18 -31.46 -10.04
N GLU A 26 -41.26 -32.10 -11.21
CA GLU A 26 -40.41 -31.79 -12.36
C GLU A 26 -40.85 -30.49 -13.07
N ASN A 27 -39.88 -29.72 -13.54
CA ASN A 27 -40.02 -28.52 -14.38
C ASN A 27 -40.81 -27.35 -13.75
N TYR A 28 -40.69 -27.15 -12.44
CA TYR A 28 -41.25 -25.99 -11.75
C TYR A 28 -40.16 -25.18 -11.05
N ASP A 29 -40.19 -23.88 -11.24
CA ASP A 29 -39.28 -22.94 -10.59
C ASP A 29 -39.82 -22.49 -9.21
N GLY A 30 -38.93 -22.00 -8.36
CA GLY A 30 -39.30 -21.41 -7.08
C GLY A 30 -39.93 -20.03 -7.26
N ILE A 31 -39.18 -19.11 -7.83
CA ILE A 31 -39.63 -17.79 -8.29
C ILE A 31 -39.29 -17.67 -9.77
N SER A 32 -40.29 -17.39 -10.61
CA SER A 32 -40.09 -17.29 -12.05
C SER A 32 -40.91 -16.14 -12.65
N THR A 33 -40.19 -15.25 -13.35
CA THR A 33 -40.78 -14.14 -14.10
C THR A 33 -39.92 -13.79 -15.31
N GLY A 34 -40.51 -13.23 -16.36
CA GLY A 34 -39.77 -12.63 -17.47
C GLY A 34 -39.28 -11.20 -17.18
N ALA A 35 -39.62 -10.62 -16.03
CA ALA A 35 -39.22 -9.30 -15.57
C ALA A 35 -38.17 -9.40 -14.42
N ASP A 36 -38.13 -8.43 -13.56
CA ASP A 36 -37.12 -8.34 -12.51
C ASP A 36 -37.58 -9.00 -11.21
N VAL A 37 -36.65 -9.56 -10.46
CA VAL A 37 -36.84 -10.06 -9.09
C VAL A 37 -35.98 -9.23 -8.16
N LYS A 38 -36.61 -8.60 -7.18
CA LYS A 38 -35.91 -7.84 -6.11
C LYS A 38 -36.27 -8.46 -4.75
N ILE A 39 -35.21 -8.70 -3.95
CA ILE A 39 -35.34 -9.17 -2.57
C ILE A 39 -34.53 -8.21 -1.69
N SER A 40 -35.21 -7.52 -0.75
CA SER A 40 -34.56 -6.43 0.00
C SER A 40 -35.01 -6.35 1.47
N ASP A 41 -34.49 -5.34 2.18
CA ASP A 41 -34.88 -4.93 3.54
C ASP A 41 -34.81 -6.04 4.61
N LYS A 42 -33.71 -6.82 4.61
CA LYS A 42 -33.45 -7.92 5.55
C LYS A 42 -34.39 -9.12 5.41
N ALA A 43 -35.12 -9.20 4.31
CA ALA A 43 -35.95 -10.38 4.03
C ALA A 43 -35.10 -11.66 4.13
N ASN A 44 -35.66 -12.71 4.76
CA ASN A 44 -35.04 -14.01 4.83
C ASN A 44 -35.79 -14.99 3.93
N VAL A 45 -35.22 -15.31 2.77
CA VAL A 45 -35.88 -16.10 1.74
C VAL A 45 -35.17 -17.43 1.54
N THR A 46 -35.89 -18.52 1.71
CA THR A 46 -35.39 -19.87 1.43
C THR A 46 -36.21 -20.51 0.34
N ILE A 47 -35.56 -20.95 -0.72
CA ILE A 47 -36.18 -21.56 -1.91
C ILE A 47 -35.52 -22.92 -2.15
N ASN A 48 -36.35 -23.97 -2.12
CA ASN A 48 -35.95 -25.34 -2.40
C ASN A 48 -36.80 -25.88 -3.56
N VAL A 49 -36.13 -26.19 -4.66
CA VAL A 49 -36.79 -26.65 -5.90
C VAL A 49 -36.19 -27.96 -6.33
N GLU A 50 -37.03 -28.99 -6.46
CA GLU A 50 -36.56 -30.32 -6.88
C GLU A 50 -36.41 -30.48 -8.41
N GLY A 51 -37.20 -29.76 -9.21
CA GLY A 51 -37.31 -29.99 -10.64
C GLY A 51 -37.04 -28.80 -11.56
N GLY A 52 -36.61 -27.63 -11.06
CA GLY A 52 -36.46 -26.41 -11.84
C GLY A 52 -35.37 -25.49 -11.33
N LEU A 53 -35.55 -24.21 -11.58
CA LEU A 53 -34.69 -23.13 -11.13
C LEU A 53 -35.11 -22.61 -9.74
N GLY A 54 -34.17 -22.21 -8.90
CA GLY A 54 -34.51 -21.56 -7.66
C GLY A 54 -35.19 -20.21 -7.91
N ILE A 55 -34.46 -19.30 -8.56
CA ILE A 55 -34.98 -17.99 -8.99
C ILE A 55 -34.66 -17.80 -10.46
N ALA A 56 -35.67 -17.41 -11.24
CA ALA A 56 -35.54 -17.05 -12.65
C ALA A 56 -36.13 -15.67 -12.91
N GLY A 57 -35.32 -14.80 -13.56
CA GLY A 57 -35.75 -13.43 -13.88
C GLY A 57 -34.89 -12.77 -14.93
N ARG A 58 -35.30 -11.60 -15.41
CA ARG A 58 -34.48 -10.77 -16.27
C ARG A 58 -33.29 -10.20 -15.47
N MET A 59 -33.56 -9.49 -14.39
CA MET A 59 -32.60 -9.07 -13.38
C MET A 59 -32.98 -9.68 -12.03
N VAL A 60 -31.97 -10.15 -11.29
CA VAL A 60 -32.16 -10.56 -9.90
C VAL A 60 -31.31 -9.64 -9.05
N GLU A 61 -31.98 -8.83 -8.21
CA GLU A 61 -31.34 -7.94 -7.23
C GLU A 61 -31.62 -8.44 -5.82
N ILE A 62 -30.54 -8.63 -5.03
CA ILE A 62 -30.60 -8.99 -3.61
C ILE A 62 -29.89 -7.91 -2.83
N ASP A 63 -30.66 -7.14 -2.05
CA ASP A 63 -30.19 -5.92 -1.38
C ASP A 63 -30.37 -6.05 0.14
N GLY A 64 -29.30 -6.30 0.88
CA GLY A 64 -29.32 -6.42 2.34
C GLY A 64 -30.10 -7.61 2.89
N ALA A 65 -30.52 -8.55 2.05
CA ALA A 65 -31.34 -9.68 2.41
C ALA A 65 -30.53 -10.98 2.58
N THR A 66 -31.12 -11.95 3.28
CA THR A 66 -30.61 -13.32 3.35
C THR A 66 -31.38 -14.21 2.38
N VAL A 67 -30.67 -14.83 1.44
CA VAL A 67 -31.30 -15.68 0.42
C VAL A 67 -30.58 -17.03 0.33
N ASN A 68 -31.33 -18.11 0.53
CA ASN A 68 -30.90 -19.47 0.26
C ASN A 68 -31.70 -20.02 -0.92
N SER A 69 -31.08 -20.13 -2.09
CA SER A 69 -31.75 -20.59 -3.30
C SER A 69 -31.10 -21.87 -3.82
N THR A 70 -31.90 -22.94 -3.80
CA THR A 70 -31.55 -24.27 -4.32
C THR A 70 -32.46 -24.63 -5.47
N GLY A 71 -31.90 -24.93 -6.62
CA GLY A 71 -32.62 -25.43 -7.79
C GLY A 71 -31.98 -26.71 -8.33
N LEU A 72 -32.71 -27.44 -9.15
CA LEU A 72 -32.14 -28.57 -9.88
C LEU A 72 -31.09 -28.09 -10.89
N TYR A 73 -31.45 -27.06 -11.68
CA TYR A 73 -30.63 -26.54 -12.77
C TYR A 73 -29.76 -25.35 -12.37
N ALA A 74 -30.31 -24.44 -11.54
CA ALA A 74 -29.53 -23.35 -10.97
C ALA A 74 -30.18 -22.80 -9.70
N GLY A 75 -29.38 -22.25 -8.80
CA GLY A 75 -29.90 -21.44 -7.72
C GLY A 75 -30.53 -20.16 -8.25
N ILE A 76 -29.83 -19.48 -9.20
CA ILE A 76 -30.33 -18.31 -9.93
C ILE A 76 -30.04 -18.49 -11.43
N ASP A 77 -31.04 -18.21 -12.30
CA ASP A 77 -30.89 -18.03 -13.75
C ASP A 77 -31.43 -16.64 -14.13
N ALA A 78 -30.58 -15.77 -14.66
CA ALA A 78 -30.94 -14.39 -14.97
C ALA A 78 -30.08 -13.82 -16.14
N HIS A 79 -30.44 -12.60 -16.58
CA HIS A 79 -29.60 -11.84 -17.49
C HIS A 79 -28.70 -10.84 -16.74
N TRP A 80 -29.04 -10.44 -15.51
CA TRP A 80 -28.23 -9.63 -14.60
C TRP A 80 -28.40 -10.13 -13.18
N LEU A 81 -27.32 -10.22 -12.46
CA LEU A 81 -27.31 -10.54 -11.03
C LEU A 81 -26.62 -9.43 -10.24
N LYS A 82 -27.33 -8.89 -9.26
CA LYS A 82 -26.80 -7.88 -8.34
C LYS A 82 -27.04 -8.29 -6.90
N ILE A 83 -25.98 -8.40 -6.11
CA ILE A 83 -26.03 -8.77 -4.69
C ILE A 83 -25.22 -7.72 -3.93
N ILE A 84 -25.89 -6.94 -3.07
CA ILE A 84 -25.31 -5.71 -2.49
C ILE A 84 -25.71 -5.51 -1.02
N ASN A 85 -25.05 -4.53 -0.39
CA ASN A 85 -25.44 -3.94 0.91
C ASN A 85 -25.53 -4.93 2.07
N GLY A 86 -24.57 -5.85 2.17
CA GLY A 86 -24.53 -6.82 3.27
C GLY A 86 -25.44 -8.02 3.09
N ALA A 87 -25.92 -8.28 1.89
CA ALA A 87 -26.69 -9.48 1.60
C ALA A 87 -25.89 -10.76 1.91
N ASP A 88 -26.57 -11.80 2.41
CA ASP A 88 -26.00 -13.13 2.66
C ASP A 88 -26.72 -14.15 1.77
N VAL A 89 -26.01 -14.62 0.74
CA VAL A 89 -26.63 -15.40 -0.33
C VAL A 89 -25.96 -16.75 -0.49
N THR A 90 -26.75 -17.81 -0.38
CA THR A 90 -26.33 -19.18 -0.70
C THR A 90 -27.05 -19.68 -1.94
N LEU A 91 -26.29 -20.04 -2.96
CA LEU A 91 -26.80 -20.56 -4.23
C LEU A 91 -26.35 -22.01 -4.43
N LYS A 92 -27.28 -22.87 -4.84
CA LYS A 92 -26.96 -24.27 -5.08
C LYS A 92 -27.70 -24.81 -6.30
N ALA A 93 -26.97 -25.54 -7.15
CA ALA A 93 -27.53 -26.46 -8.12
C ALA A 93 -27.35 -27.90 -7.66
N THR A 94 -28.38 -28.73 -7.78
CA THR A 94 -28.38 -30.12 -7.28
C THR A 94 -28.15 -31.15 -8.38
N GLN A 95 -28.36 -30.79 -9.65
CA GLN A 95 -28.09 -31.69 -10.78
C GLN A 95 -26.69 -31.54 -11.32
N ASP A 96 -26.11 -32.63 -11.73
CA ASP A 96 -24.84 -32.67 -12.46
C ASP A 96 -24.91 -31.85 -13.74
N GLY A 97 -23.86 -31.08 -14.02
CA GLY A 97 -23.81 -30.22 -15.19
C GLY A 97 -24.53 -28.88 -15.07
N ARG A 98 -24.77 -28.37 -13.88
CA ARG A 98 -25.49 -27.11 -13.62
C ARG A 98 -24.74 -26.14 -12.71
N ASN A 99 -25.14 -24.86 -12.72
CA ASN A 99 -24.48 -23.75 -12.08
C ASN A 99 -25.18 -23.30 -10.78
N GLY A 100 -24.42 -22.76 -9.83
CA GLY A 100 -24.99 -22.05 -8.68
C GLY A 100 -25.76 -20.80 -9.13
N ALA A 101 -25.08 -19.91 -9.88
CA ALA A 101 -25.70 -18.83 -10.64
C ALA A 101 -25.33 -18.97 -12.12
N TYR A 102 -26.33 -18.90 -13.00
CA TYR A 102 -26.18 -18.93 -14.45
C TYR A 102 -26.68 -17.61 -15.05
N ILE A 103 -25.73 -16.70 -15.34
CA ILE A 103 -26.06 -15.36 -15.84
C ILE A 103 -25.69 -15.25 -17.30
N ARG A 104 -26.72 -15.13 -18.14
CA ARG A 104 -26.63 -15.21 -19.60
C ARG A 104 -27.04 -13.90 -20.26
N LYS A 105 -26.58 -13.66 -21.46
CA LYS A 105 -27.08 -12.57 -22.31
C LYS A 105 -28.50 -12.88 -22.78
N ASP A 106 -29.27 -11.83 -22.97
CA ASP A 106 -30.59 -11.94 -23.65
C ASP A 106 -30.43 -12.23 -25.15
N GLN A 107 -31.52 -12.32 -25.88
CA GLN A 107 -31.52 -12.58 -27.31
C GLN A 107 -30.92 -11.45 -28.15
N GLU A 108 -30.89 -10.25 -27.58
CA GLU A 108 -30.31 -9.05 -28.20
C GLU A 108 -28.80 -8.87 -27.87
N GLY A 109 -28.25 -9.76 -27.02
CA GLY A 109 -26.85 -9.73 -26.60
C GLY A 109 -26.57 -8.85 -25.39
N ASN A 110 -27.62 -8.32 -24.73
CA ASN A 110 -27.48 -7.49 -23.53
C ASN A 110 -27.36 -8.36 -22.27
N GLY A 111 -26.75 -7.80 -21.21
CA GLY A 111 -26.62 -8.47 -19.91
C GLY A 111 -25.49 -9.48 -19.85
N GLY A 112 -25.65 -10.41 -18.97
CA GLY A 112 -24.64 -11.42 -18.66
C GLY A 112 -23.75 -11.04 -17.48
N ASP A 113 -23.97 -9.89 -16.84
CA ASP A 113 -23.11 -9.36 -15.80
C ASP A 113 -23.52 -9.78 -14.38
N ILE A 114 -22.52 -9.96 -13.53
CA ILE A 114 -22.66 -10.19 -12.08
C ILE A 114 -22.00 -9.03 -11.34
N GLU A 115 -22.73 -8.38 -10.44
CA GLU A 115 -22.25 -7.37 -9.50
C GLU A 115 -22.45 -7.85 -8.06
N LEU A 116 -21.36 -8.00 -7.32
CA LEU A 116 -21.35 -8.36 -5.91
C LEU A 116 -20.65 -7.24 -5.13
N ALA A 117 -21.36 -6.61 -4.18
CA ALA A 117 -20.77 -5.53 -3.41
C ALA A 117 -21.08 -5.65 -1.91
N ALA A 118 -20.02 -5.60 -1.10
CA ALA A 118 -20.09 -5.65 0.37
C ALA A 118 -20.98 -6.77 0.92
N SER A 119 -21.00 -7.95 0.26
CA SER A 119 -21.95 -9.03 0.54
C SER A 119 -21.24 -10.36 0.75
N LYS A 120 -21.95 -11.35 1.31
CA LYS A 120 -21.46 -12.73 1.40
C LYS A 120 -22.19 -13.58 0.38
N VAL A 121 -21.44 -14.24 -0.48
CA VAL A 121 -21.98 -15.12 -1.51
C VAL A 121 -21.32 -16.47 -1.44
N LYS A 122 -22.12 -17.52 -1.27
CA LYS A 122 -21.68 -18.91 -1.35
C LYS A 122 -22.40 -19.61 -2.50
N ALA A 123 -21.65 -20.06 -3.48
CA ALA A 123 -22.20 -20.80 -4.62
C ALA A 123 -21.59 -22.20 -4.68
N THR A 124 -22.43 -23.22 -4.78
CA THR A 124 -22.02 -24.63 -4.84
C THR A 124 -22.76 -25.35 -5.95
N SER A 125 -22.03 -26.07 -6.81
CA SER A 125 -22.60 -26.75 -7.97
C SER A 125 -21.67 -27.83 -8.53
N TYR A 126 -22.16 -28.56 -9.49
CA TYR A 126 -21.33 -29.49 -10.27
C TYR A 126 -20.47 -28.76 -11.30
N TYR A 127 -21.07 -27.83 -12.08
CA TYR A 127 -20.42 -26.87 -12.97
C TYR A 127 -20.10 -25.56 -12.22
N PRO A 128 -19.72 -24.43 -12.87
CA PRO A 128 -19.36 -23.23 -12.16
C PRO A 128 -20.35 -22.78 -11.09
N GLY A 129 -19.83 -22.50 -9.89
CA GLY A 129 -20.60 -21.86 -8.85
C GLY A 129 -21.19 -20.54 -9.35
N LEU A 130 -20.35 -19.73 -10.00
CA LEU A 130 -20.75 -18.52 -10.71
C LEU A 130 -20.35 -18.61 -12.18
N TYR A 131 -21.34 -18.48 -13.07
CA TYR A 131 -21.12 -18.34 -14.51
C TYR A 131 -21.71 -17.02 -14.99
N ALA A 132 -20.90 -16.22 -15.72
CA ALA A 132 -21.36 -15.01 -16.37
C ALA A 132 -20.97 -14.99 -17.87
N ALA A 133 -21.94 -14.70 -18.73
CA ALA A 133 -21.69 -14.46 -20.14
C ALA A 133 -21.15 -13.05 -20.43
N GLY A 134 -21.26 -12.14 -19.48
CA GLY A 134 -20.67 -10.81 -19.43
C GLY A 134 -19.56 -10.74 -18.38
N ASN A 135 -19.56 -9.69 -17.58
CA ASN A 135 -18.52 -9.36 -16.62
C ASN A 135 -18.85 -9.83 -15.19
N LEU A 136 -17.82 -9.96 -14.36
CA LEU A 136 -17.95 -10.11 -12.91
C LEU A 136 -17.25 -8.94 -12.24
N THR A 137 -17.97 -8.24 -11.37
CA THR A 137 -17.40 -7.25 -10.45
C THR A 137 -17.66 -7.70 -9.02
N VAL A 138 -16.57 -7.81 -8.23
CA VAL A 138 -16.64 -8.04 -6.79
C VAL A 138 -16.02 -6.83 -6.09
N ASN A 139 -16.81 -6.08 -5.33
CA ASN A 139 -16.39 -4.87 -4.63
C ASN A 139 -16.61 -5.05 -3.12
N GLY A 140 -15.59 -5.55 -2.41
CA GLY A 140 -15.70 -5.91 -1.00
C GLY A 140 -16.53 -7.16 -0.75
N GLY A 141 -16.64 -7.53 0.53
CA GLY A 141 -17.38 -8.71 0.96
C GLY A 141 -16.63 -10.03 0.76
N GLU A 142 -17.34 -11.13 0.85
CA GLU A 142 -16.80 -12.49 0.79
C GLU A 142 -17.54 -13.31 -0.26
N VAL A 143 -16.79 -13.90 -1.20
CA VAL A 143 -17.31 -14.79 -2.25
C VAL A 143 -16.65 -16.14 -2.11
N LYS A 144 -17.44 -17.19 -1.91
CA LYS A 144 -16.97 -18.57 -1.86
C LYS A 144 -17.67 -19.42 -2.91
N CYS A 145 -16.93 -19.87 -3.90
CA CYS A 145 -17.45 -20.72 -4.97
C CYS A 145 -16.82 -22.11 -4.92
N THR A 146 -17.64 -23.15 -5.02
CA THR A 146 -17.17 -24.53 -5.06
C THR A 146 -17.81 -25.24 -6.23
N SER A 147 -17.00 -25.92 -7.03
CA SER A 147 -17.45 -26.81 -8.10
C SER A 147 -16.88 -28.21 -7.90
N THR A 148 -17.68 -29.24 -8.14
CA THR A 148 -17.22 -30.62 -7.99
C THR A 148 -16.64 -31.22 -9.27
N ALA A 149 -16.90 -30.62 -10.44
CA ALA A 149 -16.49 -31.20 -11.72
C ALA A 149 -15.84 -30.23 -12.71
N ASP A 150 -15.95 -28.91 -12.47
CA ASP A 150 -15.52 -27.87 -13.41
C ASP A 150 -14.92 -26.66 -12.67
N GLY A 151 -14.88 -25.49 -13.31
CA GLY A 151 -14.47 -24.23 -12.69
C GLY A 151 -15.41 -23.76 -11.60
N ALA A 152 -14.90 -23.22 -10.49
CA ALA A 152 -15.79 -22.64 -9.47
C ALA A 152 -16.35 -21.29 -9.93
N ILE A 153 -15.55 -20.48 -10.64
CA ILE A 153 -15.95 -19.24 -11.30
C ILE A 153 -15.55 -19.30 -12.77
N TRP A 154 -16.51 -19.05 -13.68
CA TRP A 154 -16.23 -18.97 -15.12
C TRP A 154 -16.93 -17.78 -15.76
N ILE A 155 -16.14 -16.82 -16.24
CA ILE A 155 -16.61 -15.52 -16.75
C ILE A 155 -16.17 -15.33 -18.20
N LYS A 156 -17.12 -15.05 -19.11
CA LYS A 156 -16.77 -14.80 -20.52
C LYS A 156 -16.30 -13.36 -20.79
N GLY A 157 -16.70 -12.41 -19.96
CA GLY A 157 -16.23 -11.03 -20.01
C GLY A 157 -15.07 -10.79 -19.05
N ASN A 158 -14.97 -9.56 -18.57
CA ASN A 158 -13.91 -9.14 -17.66
C ASN A 158 -14.22 -9.48 -16.20
N ILE A 159 -13.19 -9.74 -15.43
CA ILE A 159 -13.26 -9.91 -13.98
C ILE A 159 -12.60 -8.70 -13.32
N LEU A 160 -13.29 -8.07 -12.38
CA LEU A 160 -12.76 -7.01 -11.52
C LEU A 160 -13.02 -7.37 -10.07
N ILE A 161 -11.96 -7.53 -9.27
CA ILE A 161 -12.04 -7.80 -7.84
C ILE A 161 -11.34 -6.68 -7.09
N LYS A 162 -12.06 -6.03 -6.15
CA LYS A 162 -11.61 -4.81 -5.48
C LYS A 162 -12.23 -4.57 -4.11
N GLY A 163 -11.87 -3.45 -3.47
CA GLY A 163 -12.51 -2.95 -2.25
C GLY A 163 -12.33 -3.85 -1.03
N GLY A 164 -11.20 -4.56 -0.93
CA GLY A 164 -10.93 -5.50 0.15
C GLY A 164 -11.72 -6.82 0.04
N ALA A 165 -12.21 -7.16 -1.16
CA ALA A 165 -12.96 -8.39 -1.39
C ALA A 165 -12.12 -9.62 -1.08
N LYS A 166 -12.77 -10.62 -0.47
CA LYS A 166 -12.19 -11.95 -0.25
C LYS A 166 -12.87 -12.98 -1.16
N VAL A 167 -12.12 -13.57 -2.10
CA VAL A 167 -12.62 -14.55 -3.04
C VAL A 167 -11.92 -15.90 -2.82
N THR A 168 -12.70 -16.91 -2.45
CA THR A 168 -12.23 -18.29 -2.28
C THR A 168 -12.89 -19.17 -3.33
N THR A 169 -12.08 -19.89 -4.09
CA THR A 169 -12.59 -20.81 -5.11
C THR A 169 -11.98 -22.19 -4.94
N ASP A 170 -12.81 -23.22 -5.16
CA ASP A 170 -12.41 -24.61 -5.05
C ASP A 170 -13.08 -25.42 -6.18
N GLY A 171 -12.27 -26.11 -6.97
CA GLY A 171 -12.77 -26.87 -8.12
C GLY A 171 -11.65 -27.40 -9.01
N LYS A 172 -12.01 -28.01 -10.15
CA LYS A 172 -11.03 -28.49 -11.12
C LYS A 172 -10.30 -27.35 -11.85
N PHE A 173 -11.03 -26.26 -12.10
CA PHE A 173 -10.52 -25.00 -12.65
C PHE A 173 -11.04 -23.89 -11.76
N PRO A 174 -10.48 -23.65 -10.58
CA PRO A 174 -11.10 -22.81 -9.57
C PRO A 174 -11.56 -21.47 -10.11
N MET A 175 -10.76 -20.84 -10.98
CA MET A 175 -11.09 -19.52 -11.53
C MET A 175 -10.62 -19.40 -12.98
N GLY A 176 -11.53 -19.01 -13.88
CA GLY A 176 -11.22 -18.84 -15.28
C GLY A 176 -12.20 -17.92 -16.02
N GLY A 177 -11.80 -17.59 -17.25
CA GLY A 177 -12.59 -16.73 -18.12
C GLY A 177 -11.90 -16.46 -19.44
N LYS A 178 -12.44 -15.50 -20.21
CA LYS A 178 -11.88 -15.11 -21.51
C LYS A 178 -11.52 -13.63 -21.63
N GLY A 179 -11.93 -12.82 -20.68
CA GLY A 179 -11.65 -11.40 -20.63
C GLY A 179 -10.44 -11.06 -19.74
N THR A 180 -10.25 -9.78 -19.48
CA THR A 180 -9.23 -9.32 -18.55
C THR A 180 -9.62 -9.65 -17.11
N PHE A 181 -8.63 -10.01 -16.30
CA PHE A 181 -8.81 -10.19 -14.88
C PHE A 181 -7.99 -9.14 -14.13
N THR A 182 -8.65 -8.14 -13.58
CA THR A 182 -8.02 -7.05 -12.84
C THR A 182 -8.26 -7.19 -11.35
N VAL A 183 -7.20 -7.03 -10.57
CA VAL A 183 -7.25 -7.07 -9.11
C VAL A 183 -6.71 -5.75 -8.57
N GLU A 184 -7.53 -5.09 -7.76
CA GLU A 184 -7.16 -3.95 -6.94
C GLU A 184 -6.86 -4.42 -5.52
N GLU A 185 -7.47 -3.85 -4.47
CA GLU A 185 -7.32 -4.36 -3.11
C GLU A 185 -8.20 -5.60 -2.89
N ALA A 186 -7.59 -6.79 -2.71
CA ALA A 186 -8.32 -8.04 -2.56
C ALA A 186 -7.47 -9.17 -1.95
N GLU A 187 -8.14 -10.20 -1.44
CA GLU A 187 -7.58 -11.51 -1.10
C GLU A 187 -8.18 -12.58 -2.01
N ILE A 188 -7.36 -13.33 -2.70
CA ILE A 188 -7.78 -14.42 -3.61
C ILE A 188 -7.12 -15.72 -3.20
N ASP A 189 -7.93 -16.73 -2.91
CA ASP A 189 -7.51 -18.09 -2.58
C ASP A 189 -8.16 -19.08 -3.56
N ALA A 190 -7.42 -19.52 -4.57
CA ALA A 190 -7.88 -20.41 -5.61
C ALA A 190 -7.22 -21.79 -5.44
N LYS A 191 -8.05 -22.83 -5.20
CA LYS A 191 -7.62 -24.20 -4.94
C LYS A 191 -8.12 -25.15 -6.00
N ASN A 192 -7.20 -25.82 -6.67
CA ASN A 192 -7.52 -26.89 -7.58
C ASN A 192 -7.58 -28.23 -6.81
N THR A 193 -8.77 -28.79 -6.74
CA THR A 193 -9.02 -30.12 -6.12
C THR A 193 -8.82 -31.29 -7.08
N ASN A 194 -8.42 -31.02 -8.33
CA ASN A 194 -8.19 -32.06 -9.32
C ASN A 194 -6.80 -32.71 -9.16
N GLU A 195 -6.72 -34.00 -9.37
CA GLU A 195 -5.46 -34.75 -9.42
C GLU A 195 -4.64 -34.48 -10.71
N ASN A 196 -5.29 -33.95 -11.75
CA ASN A 196 -4.60 -33.59 -13.01
C ASN A 196 -3.99 -32.18 -12.84
N ASN A 197 -2.74 -31.99 -13.18
CA ASN A 197 -1.91 -30.79 -13.01
C ASN A 197 -2.43 -29.54 -13.78
N ILE A 198 -3.69 -29.19 -13.60
CA ILE A 198 -4.32 -28.03 -14.20
C ILE A 198 -4.14 -26.82 -13.26
N PRO A 199 -3.75 -25.65 -13.75
CA PRO A 199 -3.60 -24.46 -12.94
C PRO A 199 -4.89 -24.03 -12.22
N ALA A 200 -4.75 -23.43 -11.03
CA ALA A 200 -5.89 -22.89 -10.29
C ALA A 200 -6.53 -21.69 -11.02
N ILE A 201 -5.73 -20.97 -11.77
CA ILE A 201 -6.17 -19.86 -12.61
C ILE A 201 -5.89 -20.22 -14.06
N PHE A 202 -6.90 -20.07 -14.91
CA PHE A 202 -6.82 -20.43 -16.32
C PHE A 202 -5.93 -19.45 -17.09
N ASP A 203 -5.06 -19.95 -17.97
CA ASP A 203 -4.01 -19.21 -18.67
C ASP A 203 -4.52 -18.08 -19.59
N GLU A 204 -5.76 -18.18 -20.08
CA GLU A 204 -6.39 -17.11 -20.86
C GLU A 204 -6.92 -15.94 -19.96
N CYS A 205 -6.89 -16.07 -18.63
CA CYS A 205 -7.49 -15.13 -17.68
C CYS A 205 -6.60 -14.95 -16.43
N VAL A 206 -5.31 -14.62 -16.66
CA VAL A 206 -4.36 -14.38 -15.57
C VAL A 206 -4.63 -13.02 -14.90
N PRO A 207 -4.65 -12.95 -13.54
CA PRO A 207 -4.87 -11.70 -12.85
C PRO A 207 -3.74 -10.71 -13.10
N VAL A 208 -4.13 -9.47 -13.36
CA VAL A 208 -3.25 -8.30 -13.47
C VAL A 208 -3.53 -7.41 -12.25
N ILE A 209 -2.49 -7.13 -11.50
CA ILE A 209 -2.58 -6.17 -10.38
C ILE A 209 -2.69 -4.78 -10.98
N ALA A 210 -3.71 -4.02 -10.59
CA ALA A 210 -3.96 -2.67 -11.10
C ALA A 210 -2.89 -1.68 -10.63
N ASP A 211 -2.69 -0.60 -11.40
CA ASP A 211 -1.80 0.48 -11.01
C ASP A 211 -2.23 1.08 -9.66
N GLY A 212 -1.26 1.37 -8.80
CA GLY A 212 -1.51 1.84 -7.44
C GLY A 212 -1.75 0.74 -6.41
N TYR A 213 -1.57 -0.52 -6.81
CA TYR A 213 -1.65 -1.69 -5.93
C TYR A 213 -0.42 -2.57 -6.08
N HIS A 214 -0.12 -3.36 -5.08
CA HIS A 214 0.97 -4.32 -5.12
C HIS A 214 0.60 -5.63 -4.41
N LEU A 215 1.37 -6.68 -4.67
CA LEU A 215 1.28 -7.92 -3.90
C LEU A 215 1.91 -7.70 -2.53
N ASN A 216 1.08 -7.84 -1.49
CA ASN A 216 1.52 -7.82 -0.09
C ASN A 216 1.83 -9.25 0.41
N TYR A 217 1.12 -10.23 -0.13
CA TYR A 217 1.32 -11.64 0.15
C TYR A 217 1.05 -12.45 -1.11
N ALA A 218 1.89 -13.44 -1.43
CA ALA A 218 1.61 -14.34 -2.54
C ALA A 218 2.34 -15.68 -2.35
N LYS A 219 1.57 -16.74 -2.20
CA LYS A 219 2.03 -18.13 -2.15
C LYS A 219 1.31 -18.97 -3.18
N ALA A 220 2.00 -19.96 -3.68
CA ALA A 220 1.45 -20.91 -4.63
C ALA A 220 1.90 -22.33 -4.29
N VAL A 221 1.17 -23.31 -4.80
CA VAL A 221 1.58 -24.72 -4.77
C VAL A 221 1.66 -25.21 -6.20
N ASP A 222 2.81 -25.75 -6.58
CA ASP A 222 3.03 -26.30 -7.92
C ASP A 222 2.35 -27.66 -8.14
N SER A 223 2.56 -28.26 -9.30
CA SER A 223 2.04 -29.58 -9.67
C SER A 223 2.60 -30.71 -8.80
N GLU A 224 3.76 -30.52 -8.19
CA GLU A 224 4.44 -31.52 -7.35
C GLU A 224 4.07 -31.40 -5.88
N GLY A 225 3.30 -30.37 -5.53
CA GLY A 225 2.86 -30.07 -4.16
C GLY A 225 3.85 -29.21 -3.38
N THR A 226 4.83 -28.59 -4.05
CA THR A 226 5.81 -27.69 -3.42
C THR A 226 5.22 -26.31 -3.21
N GLU A 227 5.33 -25.76 -2.00
CA GLU A 227 4.95 -24.38 -1.72
C GLU A 227 6.02 -23.42 -2.22
N ILE A 228 5.60 -22.39 -2.96
CA ILE A 228 6.46 -21.37 -3.56
C ILE A 228 6.00 -19.99 -3.06
N ASP A 229 6.95 -19.20 -2.57
CA ASP A 229 6.74 -17.78 -2.27
C ASP A 229 6.96 -16.97 -3.55
N LEU A 230 5.87 -16.43 -4.10
CA LEU A 230 5.90 -15.67 -5.35
C LEU A 230 6.50 -14.28 -5.18
N LEU A 231 6.50 -13.72 -3.98
CA LEU A 231 7.15 -12.43 -3.72
C LEU A 231 8.68 -12.57 -3.83
N SER A 232 9.23 -13.64 -3.26
CA SER A 232 10.66 -13.91 -3.30
C SER A 232 11.15 -14.37 -4.67
N SER A 233 10.30 -15.07 -5.43
CA SER A 233 10.64 -15.57 -6.76
C SER A 233 10.63 -14.50 -7.85
N GLY A 234 10.02 -13.34 -7.58
CA GLY A 234 9.88 -12.23 -8.53
C GLY A 234 8.97 -12.54 -9.73
N THR A 235 8.19 -13.64 -9.67
CA THR A 235 7.25 -14.02 -10.73
C THR A 235 5.81 -13.77 -10.29
N GLN A 236 4.99 -13.24 -11.21
CA GLN A 236 3.54 -13.07 -11.03
C GLN A 236 2.74 -13.96 -12.01
N ASP A 237 3.35 -15.01 -12.53
CA ASP A 237 2.68 -15.95 -13.43
C ASP A 237 1.83 -16.95 -12.64
N PHE A 238 0.65 -16.52 -12.24
CA PHE A 238 -0.30 -17.31 -11.47
C PHE A 238 -0.87 -18.52 -12.21
N ALA A 239 -0.78 -18.56 -13.55
CA ALA A 239 -1.34 -19.63 -14.39
C ALA A 239 -0.53 -20.92 -14.37
N LYS A 240 0.55 -21.01 -13.60
CA LYS A 240 1.41 -22.22 -13.51
C LYS A 240 1.11 -23.11 -12.32
N TYR A 241 0.34 -22.63 -11.37
CA TYR A 241 0.27 -23.23 -10.04
C TYR A 241 -1.07 -23.90 -9.79
N LYS A 242 -1.03 -25.05 -9.12
CA LYS A 242 -2.20 -25.83 -8.73
C LYS A 242 -3.05 -25.09 -7.68
N ASN A 243 -2.42 -24.40 -6.75
CA ASN A 243 -3.10 -23.53 -5.80
C ASN A 243 -2.41 -22.17 -5.78
N VAL A 244 -3.19 -21.13 -5.63
CA VAL A 244 -2.69 -19.76 -5.53
C VAL A 244 -3.43 -19.02 -4.44
N HIS A 245 -2.69 -18.45 -3.50
CA HIS A 245 -3.23 -17.54 -2.49
C HIS A 245 -2.43 -16.25 -2.52
N PHE A 246 -3.09 -15.13 -2.81
CA PHE A 246 -2.43 -13.83 -2.81
C PHE A 246 -3.33 -12.72 -2.27
N ILE A 247 -2.69 -11.69 -1.74
CA ILE A 247 -3.31 -10.49 -1.18
C ILE A 247 -2.68 -9.29 -1.86
N THR A 248 -3.51 -8.39 -2.34
CA THR A 248 -3.10 -7.10 -2.88
C THR A 248 -3.50 -5.96 -1.95
N LYS A 249 -2.65 -4.94 -1.90
CA LYS A 249 -2.85 -3.73 -1.09
C LYS A 249 -2.64 -2.48 -1.91
N ALA A 250 -3.38 -1.43 -1.59
CA ALA A 250 -3.17 -0.11 -2.17
C ALA A 250 -1.84 0.47 -1.68
N VAL A 251 -1.11 1.13 -2.58
CA VAL A 251 0.10 1.89 -2.26
C VAL A 251 -0.03 3.33 -2.73
N TYR A 252 0.57 4.21 -1.97
CA TYR A 252 0.49 5.65 -2.16
C TYR A 252 1.90 6.20 -2.43
N PRO A 253 2.10 6.97 -3.52
CA PRO A 253 3.35 7.67 -3.76
C PRO A 253 3.65 8.66 -2.64
N VAL A 254 4.85 8.55 -2.05
CA VAL A 254 5.34 9.43 -0.99
C VAL A 254 6.59 10.12 -1.48
N SER A 255 6.59 11.44 -1.48
CA SER A 255 7.74 12.28 -1.78
C SER A 255 8.25 12.99 -0.52
N PHE A 256 9.54 13.32 -0.50
CA PHE A 256 10.18 13.99 0.62
C PHE A 256 10.71 15.36 0.19
N VAL A 257 10.39 16.38 0.97
CA VAL A 257 10.95 17.72 0.87
C VAL A 257 11.80 17.95 2.10
N VAL A 258 13.12 18.06 1.92
CA VAL A 258 14.05 18.27 3.01
C VAL A 258 14.49 19.72 3.01
N THR A 259 14.33 20.40 4.15
CA THR A 259 14.67 21.82 4.31
C THR A 259 15.75 21.99 5.37
N PRO A 260 16.53 23.11 5.33
CA PRO A 260 16.51 24.17 4.33
C PRO A 260 17.00 23.73 2.96
N ASP A 261 16.68 24.52 1.93
CA ASP A 261 17.17 24.27 0.57
C ASP A 261 18.70 24.39 0.50
N GLY A 262 19.31 23.68 -0.45
CA GLY A 262 20.75 23.72 -0.69
C GLY A 262 21.58 22.78 0.18
N LEU A 263 20.97 21.89 0.94
CA LEU A 263 21.68 20.81 1.64
C LEU A 263 22.37 19.87 0.64
N THR A 264 23.55 19.41 1.03
CA THR A 264 24.35 18.45 0.25
C THR A 264 24.32 17.06 0.88
N ASN A 265 24.52 16.03 0.04
CA ASN A 265 24.55 14.62 0.45
C ASN A 265 23.31 14.21 1.30
N VAL A 266 22.13 14.70 0.88
CA VAL A 266 20.86 14.34 1.54
C VAL A 266 20.53 12.89 1.25
N VAL A 267 20.41 12.08 2.30
CA VAL A 267 19.99 10.68 2.25
C VAL A 267 18.73 10.52 3.09
N VAL A 268 17.66 10.04 2.47
CA VAL A 268 16.39 9.71 3.13
C VAL A 268 16.28 8.19 3.22
N LYS A 269 15.99 7.67 4.40
CA LYS A 269 15.69 6.24 4.60
C LYS A 269 14.32 6.07 5.20
N VAL A 270 13.56 5.13 4.65
CA VAL A 270 12.26 4.68 5.17
C VAL A 270 12.37 3.20 5.53
N ASN A 271 12.01 2.81 6.73
CA ASN A 271 12.24 1.44 7.23
C ASN A 271 13.71 0.98 7.07
N GLY A 272 14.67 1.89 7.19
CA GLY A 272 16.09 1.60 7.00
C GLY A 272 16.53 1.44 5.53
N GLN A 273 15.63 1.52 4.56
CA GLN A 273 15.93 1.47 3.13
C GLN A 273 16.07 2.87 2.55
N GLU A 274 17.13 3.11 1.77
CA GLU A 274 17.36 4.38 1.11
C GLU A 274 16.33 4.63 0.01
N VAL A 275 15.78 5.85 -0.02
CA VAL A 275 14.76 6.29 -0.97
C VAL A 275 15.34 7.38 -1.87
N THR A 276 15.27 7.16 -3.18
CA THR A 276 15.66 8.15 -4.19
C THR A 276 14.41 8.70 -4.88
N GLY A 277 14.10 9.97 -4.65
CA GLY A 277 12.93 10.65 -5.22
C GLY A 277 11.65 10.32 -4.45
N SER A 278 10.82 9.39 -4.96
CA SER A 278 9.59 8.96 -4.30
C SER A 278 9.57 7.46 -4.04
N VAL A 279 8.81 7.05 -3.04
CA VAL A 279 8.57 5.65 -2.70
C VAL A 279 7.08 5.40 -2.63
N SER A 280 6.61 4.21 -3.04
CA SER A 280 5.23 3.79 -2.86
C SER A 280 5.11 2.99 -1.56
N LEU A 281 4.23 3.43 -0.66
CA LEU A 281 3.99 2.81 0.65
C LEU A 281 2.51 2.50 0.85
N GLU A 282 2.20 1.42 1.54
CA GLU A 282 0.85 1.16 2.03
C GLU A 282 0.41 2.23 3.05
N ALA A 283 -0.88 2.27 3.38
CA ALA A 283 -1.34 3.05 4.52
C ALA A 283 -0.76 2.49 5.82
N GLY A 284 -0.13 3.34 6.62
CA GLY A 284 0.58 2.90 7.83
C GLY A 284 1.52 3.95 8.38
N THR A 285 2.26 3.59 9.43
CA THR A 285 3.28 4.45 10.05
C THR A 285 4.65 3.85 9.85
N TYR A 286 5.59 4.66 9.35
CA TYR A 286 6.93 4.24 8.94
C TYR A 286 8.00 5.07 9.62
N PRO A 287 9.06 4.46 10.19
CA PRO A 287 10.22 5.18 10.68
C PRO A 287 11.00 5.78 9.50
N VAL A 288 11.42 7.02 9.68
CA VAL A 288 12.21 7.77 8.70
C VAL A 288 13.47 8.30 9.37
N GLU A 289 14.60 8.13 8.68
CA GLU A 289 15.87 8.73 9.02
C GLU A 289 16.34 9.62 7.87
N VAL A 290 16.81 10.82 8.18
CA VAL A 290 17.38 11.71 7.17
C VAL A 290 18.73 12.21 7.65
N THR A 291 19.71 12.13 6.78
CA THR A 291 21.06 12.69 7.00
C THR A 291 21.40 13.67 5.90
N ALA A 292 22.17 14.68 6.23
CA ALA A 292 22.73 15.63 5.27
C ALA A 292 24.06 16.16 5.85
N ASP A 293 24.93 16.70 5.00
CA ASP A 293 26.17 17.31 5.45
C ASP A 293 25.90 18.47 6.41
N ASN A 294 26.73 18.58 7.41
CA ASN A 294 26.68 19.66 8.40
C ASN A 294 25.35 19.75 9.19
N CYS A 295 24.50 18.73 9.10
CA CYS A 295 23.23 18.69 9.82
C CYS A 295 23.21 17.59 10.89
N LYS A 296 22.42 17.83 11.92
CA LYS A 296 22.06 16.81 12.89
C LYS A 296 21.15 15.80 12.19
N ALA A 297 21.44 14.51 12.31
CA ALA A 297 20.57 13.45 11.77
C ALA A 297 19.15 13.60 12.34
N TYR A 298 18.15 13.52 11.45
CA TYR A 298 16.74 13.48 11.80
C TYR A 298 16.30 12.02 11.94
N THR A 299 15.51 11.74 12.97
CA THR A 299 14.81 10.46 13.13
C THR A 299 13.37 10.76 13.57
N GLY A 300 12.41 10.11 12.90
CA GLY A 300 10.99 10.33 13.18
C GLY A 300 10.13 9.28 12.52
N ASN A 301 8.83 9.49 12.56
CA ASN A 301 7.85 8.65 11.88
C ASN A 301 7.00 9.48 10.93
N ILE A 302 6.62 8.90 9.80
CA ILE A 302 5.60 9.42 8.90
C ILE A 302 4.38 8.51 8.93
N THR A 303 3.20 9.08 8.73
CA THR A 303 1.94 8.33 8.63
C THR A 303 1.34 8.55 7.25
N ILE A 304 1.08 7.45 6.55
CA ILE A 304 0.44 7.42 5.25
C ILE A 304 -1.00 6.99 5.46
N THR A 305 -1.94 7.77 4.93
CA THR A 305 -3.38 7.53 5.07
C THR A 305 -3.98 7.20 3.70
N ALA A 306 -5.11 6.49 3.69
CA ALA A 306 -5.79 6.08 2.47
C ALA A 306 -6.69 7.18 1.86
N ASP A 307 -6.78 8.34 2.52
CA ASP A 307 -7.64 9.46 2.12
C ASP A 307 -6.99 10.42 1.10
N ALA A 308 -5.69 10.27 0.86
CA ALA A 308 -4.94 11.07 -0.11
C ALA A 308 -4.24 10.18 -1.15
N ALA A 309 -4.39 10.52 -2.43
CA ALA A 309 -3.77 9.78 -3.53
C ALA A 309 -2.23 9.90 -3.59
N THR A 310 -1.67 10.95 -2.99
CA THR A 310 -0.23 11.20 -2.89
C THR A 310 0.10 11.86 -1.57
N HIS A 311 1.31 11.62 -1.06
CA HIS A 311 1.79 12.22 0.17
C HIS A 311 3.09 12.97 -0.06
N THR A 312 3.19 14.19 0.50
CA THR A 312 4.43 14.94 0.55
C THR A 312 4.82 15.13 2.01
N GLN A 313 6.00 14.65 2.39
CA GLN A 313 6.53 14.74 3.74
C GLN A 313 7.62 15.80 3.77
N THR A 314 7.41 16.85 4.58
CA THR A 314 8.41 17.91 4.77
C THR A 314 9.23 17.61 6.03
N ILE A 315 10.54 17.54 5.89
CA ILE A 315 11.48 17.26 6.98
C ILE A 315 12.41 18.45 7.14
N ALA A 316 12.32 19.10 8.29
CA ALA A 316 13.21 20.22 8.63
C ALA A 316 14.48 19.69 9.31
N MET A 317 15.62 19.88 8.66
CA MET A 317 16.93 19.58 9.21
C MET A 317 17.46 20.76 10.01
N THR A 318 18.26 20.46 11.00
CA THR A 318 18.96 21.48 11.82
C THR A 318 20.44 21.33 11.59
N TYR A 319 21.09 22.45 11.26
CA TYR A 319 22.56 22.46 11.15
C TYR A 319 23.22 22.15 12.48
N LEU A 320 24.39 21.53 12.42
CA LEU A 320 25.27 21.39 13.58
C LEU A 320 25.72 22.79 14.07
N PRO A 321 25.95 22.96 15.37
CA PRO A 321 26.53 24.21 15.88
C PRO A 321 27.95 24.43 15.31
N ALA A 322 28.33 25.67 15.16
CA ALA A 322 29.71 26.01 14.82
C ALA A 322 30.68 25.61 15.93
N ASP A 323 31.94 25.39 15.56
CA ASP A 323 33.02 25.09 16.50
C ASP A 323 33.61 26.42 17.06
N TYR A 324 33.40 26.66 18.35
CA TYR A 324 33.94 27.84 19.06
C TYR A 324 35.27 27.61 19.74
N THR A 325 35.93 26.47 19.52
CA THR A 325 37.19 26.16 20.21
C THR A 325 38.26 27.24 20.04
N LYS A 326 38.37 27.85 18.85
CA LYS A 326 39.31 28.95 18.60
C LYS A 326 38.93 30.23 19.34
N VAL A 327 37.63 30.56 19.40
CA VAL A 327 37.13 31.73 20.13
C VAL A 327 37.39 31.54 21.62
N ASP A 328 37.07 30.37 22.17
CA ASP A 328 37.28 30.07 23.59
C ASP A 328 38.78 30.13 23.96
N ALA A 329 39.66 29.63 23.08
CA ALA A 329 41.10 29.74 23.26
C ALA A 329 41.60 31.22 23.24
N ALA A 330 41.08 32.03 22.29
CA ALA A 330 41.41 33.43 22.20
C ALA A 330 40.93 34.22 23.43
N ILE A 331 39.71 33.94 23.91
CA ILE A 331 39.18 34.54 25.15
C ILE A 331 40.00 34.12 26.36
N ALA A 332 40.36 32.84 26.47
CA ALA A 332 41.20 32.34 27.57
C ALA A 332 42.57 33.04 27.58
N LYS A 333 43.18 33.23 26.39
CA LYS A 333 44.44 33.95 26.23
C LYS A 333 44.28 35.42 26.66
N ALA A 334 43.21 36.11 26.23
CA ALA A 334 42.95 37.48 26.64
C ALA A 334 42.77 37.61 28.16
N ASN A 335 42.03 36.67 28.77
CA ASN A 335 41.77 36.66 30.23
C ASN A 335 42.98 36.31 31.07
N ALA A 336 44.05 35.69 30.50
CA ALA A 336 45.29 35.43 31.16
C ALA A 336 46.23 36.66 31.21
N LEU A 337 45.88 37.74 30.48
CA LEU A 337 46.65 39.00 30.49
C LEU A 337 46.23 39.86 31.66
N GLU A 338 47.23 40.44 32.36
CA GLU A 338 46.97 41.44 33.40
C GLU A 338 46.70 42.79 32.76
N LYS A 339 45.45 43.23 32.78
CA LYS A 339 44.95 44.46 32.13
C LYS A 339 45.73 45.70 32.53
N ASP A 340 46.13 45.77 33.81
CA ASP A 340 46.86 46.91 34.36
C ASP A 340 48.25 47.13 33.74
N ASN A 341 48.79 46.09 33.06
CA ASN A 341 50.10 46.16 32.37
C ASN A 341 50.01 46.87 31.00
N TYR A 342 48.79 47.16 30.50
CA TYR A 342 48.59 47.72 29.17
C TYR A 342 48.04 49.17 29.25
N LYS A 343 48.32 49.99 28.22
CA LYS A 343 47.86 51.40 28.15
C LYS A 343 46.36 51.48 27.96
N ASP A 344 45.83 50.61 27.10
CA ASP A 344 44.41 50.49 26.79
C ASP A 344 44.08 49.04 26.50
N PHE A 345 43.06 48.48 27.15
CA PHE A 345 42.60 47.13 27.01
C PHE A 345 41.17 47.05 26.38
N SER A 346 40.58 48.22 26.07
CA SER A 346 39.16 48.35 25.64
C SER A 346 38.90 47.57 24.35
N ALA A 347 39.81 47.61 23.37
CA ALA A 347 39.65 46.91 22.11
C ALA A 347 39.54 45.36 22.28
N VAL A 348 40.23 44.80 23.28
CA VAL A 348 40.12 43.36 23.61
C VAL A 348 38.78 43.05 24.24
N GLU A 349 38.32 43.92 25.18
CA GLU A 349 37.01 43.73 25.81
C GLU A 349 35.84 43.86 24.79
N GLU A 350 35.94 44.82 23.87
CA GLU A 350 34.96 45.02 22.78
C GLU A 350 34.93 43.77 21.86
N ALA A 351 36.07 43.23 21.48
CA ALA A 351 36.14 42.04 20.64
C ALA A 351 35.56 40.80 21.34
N ILE A 352 35.79 40.64 22.65
CA ILE A 352 35.18 39.57 23.45
C ILE A 352 33.66 39.72 23.53
N ASN A 353 33.19 40.97 23.81
CA ASN A 353 31.77 41.23 23.93
C ASN A 353 30.99 41.15 22.61
N ALA A 354 31.67 41.26 21.47
CA ALA A 354 31.11 41.12 20.15
C ALA A 354 30.94 39.65 19.74
N VAL A 355 31.34 38.68 20.55
CA VAL A 355 31.18 37.24 20.23
C VAL A 355 29.71 36.83 20.28
N VAL A 356 29.22 36.33 19.15
CA VAL A 356 27.87 35.75 18.99
C VAL A 356 27.99 34.23 19.05
N ARG A 357 27.18 33.56 19.92
CA ARG A 357 27.34 32.14 20.25
C ARG A 357 26.26 31.22 19.70
N ASP A 358 25.38 31.70 18.83
CA ASP A 358 24.25 30.96 18.24
C ASP A 358 24.45 30.62 16.75
N LYS A 359 25.69 30.74 16.29
CA LYS A 359 26.06 30.40 14.91
C LYS A 359 26.07 28.89 14.68
N ASN A 360 25.69 28.50 13.48
CA ASN A 360 25.79 27.11 13.04
C ASN A 360 27.05 26.87 12.18
N ILE A 361 27.30 25.61 11.84
CA ILE A 361 28.55 25.20 11.14
C ILE A 361 28.73 25.87 9.76
N THR A 362 27.63 26.29 9.08
CA THR A 362 27.75 26.99 7.78
C THR A 362 28.27 28.42 7.95
N GLU A 363 28.28 28.94 9.17
CA GLU A 363 28.76 30.24 9.56
C GLU A 363 30.13 30.14 10.28
N GLN A 364 30.87 29.03 10.11
CA GLN A 364 32.15 28.77 10.78
C GLN A 364 33.17 29.85 10.48
N ASP A 365 33.20 30.39 9.26
CA ASP A 365 34.12 31.46 8.88
C ASP A 365 33.89 32.74 9.70
N GLU A 366 32.65 33.05 10.04
CA GLU A 366 32.30 34.19 10.91
C GLU A 366 32.78 33.94 12.34
N VAL A 367 32.66 32.69 12.83
CA VAL A 367 33.13 32.31 14.17
C VAL A 367 34.67 32.38 14.21
N ASP A 368 35.33 31.90 13.17
CA ASP A 368 36.79 32.00 13.05
C ASP A 368 37.26 33.46 12.97
N ALA A 369 36.50 34.34 12.29
CA ALA A 369 36.78 35.77 12.25
C ALA A 369 36.64 36.44 13.62
N MET A 370 35.68 36.02 14.48
CA MET A 370 35.59 36.51 15.87
C MET A 370 36.82 36.13 16.68
N ALA A 371 37.33 34.90 16.55
CA ALA A 371 38.56 34.47 17.19
C ALA A 371 39.74 35.32 16.73
N GLN A 372 39.85 35.56 15.44
CA GLN A 372 40.92 36.39 14.85
C GLN A 372 40.83 37.84 15.31
N ALA A 373 39.61 38.39 15.48
CA ALA A 373 39.44 39.76 15.98
C ALA A 373 39.99 39.90 17.42
N ILE A 374 39.75 38.91 18.29
CA ILE A 374 40.28 38.90 19.65
C ILE A 374 41.81 38.79 19.60
N GLU A 375 42.36 37.87 18.80
CA GLU A 375 43.83 37.71 18.65
C GLU A 375 44.48 38.99 18.11
N ASN A 376 43.88 39.66 17.14
CA ASN A 376 44.37 40.93 16.61
C ASN A 376 44.35 42.03 17.69
N ALA A 377 43.30 42.13 18.49
CA ALA A 377 43.19 43.08 19.58
C ALA A 377 44.25 42.83 20.65
N ILE A 378 44.51 41.53 20.99
CA ILE A 378 45.60 41.15 21.89
C ILE A 378 46.97 41.58 21.33
N THR A 379 47.19 41.32 20.03
CA THR A 379 48.46 41.65 19.37
C THR A 379 48.72 43.17 19.29
N ALA A 380 47.64 43.96 19.23
CA ALA A 380 47.71 45.44 19.20
C ALA A 380 47.97 46.07 20.57
N LEU A 381 47.93 45.32 21.66
CA LEU A 381 48.16 45.83 23.01
C LEU A 381 49.54 46.46 23.14
N VAL A 382 49.56 47.63 23.76
CA VAL A 382 50.78 48.39 24.08
C VAL A 382 51.00 48.36 25.59
N GLU A 383 52.14 47.80 26.03
CA GLU A 383 52.48 47.74 27.44
C GLU A 383 52.68 49.15 28.01
N LYS A 384 52.39 49.37 29.26
CA LYS A 384 52.75 50.57 29.99
C LYS A 384 54.29 50.55 30.21
N PRO A 385 54.91 51.70 30.11
CA PRO A 385 56.35 51.75 30.46
C PRO A 385 56.53 51.31 31.92
N THR A 386 57.30 50.26 32.10
CA THR A 386 57.79 49.92 33.47
C THR A 386 58.58 51.11 34.05
N GLU A 387 58.07 51.70 35.13
CA GLU A 387 58.88 52.71 35.81
C GLU A 387 60.23 52.11 36.15
N ALA A 388 61.25 52.75 35.66
CA ALA A 388 62.60 52.35 36.02
C ALA A 388 62.77 52.40 37.56
N PRO A 389 63.36 51.37 38.15
CA PRO A 389 63.54 51.38 39.60
C PRO A 389 64.25 52.66 40.04
N THR A 390 63.66 53.48 40.89
CA THR A 390 64.24 54.67 41.48
C THR A 390 65.55 54.28 42.16
N ALA A 391 66.65 54.83 41.68
CA ALA A 391 67.94 54.55 42.24
C ALA A 391 67.99 54.84 43.76
N THR A 392 68.22 53.81 44.52
CA THR A 392 68.46 53.90 45.98
C THR A 392 69.71 54.71 46.21
N PRO A 393 69.77 55.73 47.08
CA PRO A 393 70.97 56.55 47.30
C PRO A 393 72.10 55.68 47.80
N THR A 394 73.27 55.82 47.09
CA THR A 394 74.51 55.17 47.40
C THR A 394 75.04 55.63 48.79
N ALA A 395 75.11 54.67 49.73
CA ALA A 395 75.79 54.89 50.99
C ALA A 395 77.32 54.89 50.76
N THR A 396 78.01 55.92 51.30
CA THR A 396 79.45 56.18 51.26
C THR A 396 80.28 54.99 51.81
N PRO A 397 81.38 54.63 51.20
CA PRO A 397 82.20 53.47 51.65
C PRO A 397 83.00 53.76 52.90
N THR A 398 82.89 52.91 53.90
CA THR A 398 83.86 52.84 55.04
C THR A 398 84.80 51.65 54.82
N ALA A 399 86.07 51.92 55.00
CA ALA A 399 87.25 51.10 54.65
C ALA A 399 87.27 49.70 55.28
N ALA A 400 87.88 48.79 54.57
CA ALA A 400 88.20 47.42 54.90
C ALA A 400 89.13 47.21 56.09
N PRO A 401 89.17 46.02 56.64
CA PRO A 401 90.42 45.27 56.64
C PRO A 401 90.35 43.85 56.07
N SER A 402 91.48 43.56 55.47
CA SER A 402 92.01 42.33 54.94
C SER A 402 92.00 41.14 55.89
N ALA A 403 91.67 39.96 55.40
CA ALA A 403 92.28 38.69 55.81
C ALA A 403 92.00 37.55 54.77
N SER A 404 93.01 36.83 54.54
CA SER A 404 93.47 35.74 53.71
C SER A 404 92.72 34.40 53.75
N PRO A 405 93.02 33.49 52.85
CA PRO A 405 92.05 32.50 52.31
C PRO A 405 92.12 31.13 53.00
N THR A 406 91.10 30.34 52.90
CA THR A 406 91.18 28.90 53.20
C THR A 406 90.22 28.09 52.32
N ALA A 407 90.81 27.21 51.54
CA ALA A 407 90.45 25.91 51.01
C ALA A 407 89.03 25.58 50.59
N ALA A 408 88.93 25.14 49.40
CA ALA A 408 87.77 24.36 48.86
C ALA A 408 87.61 22.96 49.46
N PRO A 409 86.45 22.38 49.46
CA PRO A 409 86.29 20.94 49.15
C PRO A 409 85.28 20.65 48.04
N THR A 410 85.74 19.88 47.13
CA THR A 410 85.31 18.70 46.40
C THR A 410 83.82 18.50 46.21
N ALA A 411 83.42 18.43 44.96
CA ALA A 411 82.11 17.99 44.45
C ALA A 411 81.89 16.48 44.67
N THR A 412 80.70 16.13 45.03
CA THR A 412 80.16 14.72 45.01
C THR A 412 79.02 14.62 44.00
N PRO A 413 78.96 13.56 43.16
CA PRO A 413 78.10 13.48 42.04
C PRO A 413 76.64 13.08 42.46
N THR A 414 75.62 13.75 41.89
CA THR A 414 74.18 13.45 42.03
C THR A 414 73.81 12.43 41.06
N VAL A 415 73.11 11.38 41.54
CA VAL A 415 72.60 10.25 40.77
C VAL A 415 71.37 10.65 39.97
N LYS A 416 71.38 10.26 38.71
CA LYS A 416 70.23 10.42 37.74
C LYS A 416 69.14 9.45 38.07
N PRO A 417 67.79 9.82 38.11
CA PRO A 417 66.73 8.87 38.20
C PRO A 417 66.45 8.20 36.84
N THR A 418 66.32 6.90 36.91
CA THR A 418 66.00 5.97 35.82
C THR A 418 64.59 6.09 35.42
N ALA A 419 64.28 6.22 34.10
CA ALA A 419 62.99 6.21 33.54
C ALA A 419 62.40 4.76 33.50
N THR A 420 61.17 4.59 33.96
CA THR A 420 60.41 3.35 33.88
C THR A 420 59.80 3.19 32.46
N PRO A 421 59.87 2.02 31.82
CA PRO A 421 59.32 1.84 30.48
C PRO A 421 57.79 1.70 30.49
N SER A 422 57.15 2.48 29.63
CA SER A 422 55.72 2.38 29.30
C SER A 422 55.44 1.18 28.42
N ALA A 423 54.42 0.40 28.79
CA ALA A 423 53.98 -0.76 28.05
C ALA A 423 53.39 -0.40 26.68
N ARG A 424 53.84 -1.07 25.64
CA ARG A 424 53.40 -0.99 24.26
C ARG A 424 52.05 -1.76 24.10
N PRO A 425 51.01 -1.20 23.48
CA PRO A 425 49.85 -2.01 23.09
C PRO A 425 50.18 -2.88 21.88
N THR A 426 49.75 -4.15 21.96
CA THR A 426 49.87 -5.17 20.93
C THR A 426 48.87 -4.88 19.81
N ALA A 427 49.37 -4.80 18.59
CA ALA A 427 48.53 -4.66 17.39
C ALA A 427 47.76 -5.94 17.08
N ALA A 428 46.44 -5.82 16.77
CA ALA A 428 45.62 -6.87 16.23
C ALA A 428 45.93 -7.14 14.75
N PRO A 429 45.77 -8.36 14.24
CA PRO A 429 46.11 -8.68 12.85
C PRO A 429 45.08 -8.10 11.88
N THR A 430 45.56 -7.41 10.86
CA THR A 430 44.80 -6.91 9.72
C THR A 430 44.48 -8.05 8.78
N ALA A 431 43.18 -8.34 8.56
CA ALA A 431 42.75 -9.23 7.51
C ALA A 431 42.85 -8.53 6.15
N THR A 432 43.51 -9.19 5.21
CA THR A 432 43.65 -8.75 3.82
C THR A 432 42.36 -9.00 3.05
N PRO A 433 41.73 -8.03 2.38
CA PRO A 433 40.59 -8.32 1.52
C PRO A 433 41.04 -8.93 0.20
N THR A 434 40.48 -10.10 -0.13
CA THR A 434 40.63 -10.76 -1.42
C THR A 434 39.76 -10.01 -2.45
N ALA A 435 40.38 -9.55 -3.53
CA ALA A 435 39.72 -8.87 -4.62
C ALA A 435 38.74 -9.82 -5.37
N ALA A 436 37.50 -9.39 -5.55
CA ALA A 436 36.53 -10.02 -6.43
C ALA A 436 36.78 -9.60 -7.89
N PRO A 437 36.51 -10.47 -8.88
CA PRO A 437 36.73 -10.14 -10.28
C PRO A 437 35.67 -9.17 -10.81
N SER A 438 36.12 -8.13 -11.49
CA SER A 438 35.34 -7.15 -12.22
C SER A 438 34.67 -7.79 -13.44
N ALA A 439 33.32 -7.83 -13.43
CA ALA A 439 32.55 -8.13 -14.64
C ALA A 439 32.29 -6.83 -15.40
N SER A 440 32.73 -6.79 -16.65
CA SER A 440 32.50 -5.71 -17.60
C SER A 440 31.03 -5.66 -18.01
N PRO A 441 30.35 -4.51 -18.04
CA PRO A 441 28.97 -4.43 -18.54
C PRO A 441 28.92 -4.53 -20.06
N THR A 442 28.21 -5.53 -20.56
CA THR A 442 27.84 -5.65 -21.99
C THR A 442 26.74 -4.64 -22.29
N ALA A 443 26.97 -3.79 -23.28
CA ALA A 443 26.01 -2.79 -23.72
C ALA A 443 24.71 -3.42 -24.21
N VAL A 444 23.58 -2.93 -23.67
CA VAL A 444 22.23 -3.24 -24.15
C VAL A 444 21.94 -2.35 -25.37
N PRO A 445 21.44 -2.88 -26.50
CA PRO A 445 21.05 -2.05 -27.63
C PRO A 445 19.77 -1.24 -27.32
N THR A 446 19.85 0.06 -27.50
CA THR A 446 18.75 1.00 -27.38
C THR A 446 17.74 0.75 -28.51
N ALA A 447 16.51 0.33 -28.16
CA ALA A 447 15.41 0.23 -29.10
C ALA A 447 14.89 1.63 -29.45
N THR A 448 14.86 1.95 -30.73
CA THR A 448 14.30 3.18 -31.30
C THR A 448 12.77 3.11 -31.17
N PRO A 449 12.06 4.14 -30.69
CA PRO A 449 10.61 4.12 -30.61
C PRO A 449 10.00 4.19 -32.01
N THR A 450 9.23 3.16 -32.36
CA THR A 450 8.42 3.14 -33.61
C THR A 450 7.16 3.96 -33.35
N VAL A 451 6.98 5.01 -34.12
CA VAL A 451 5.82 5.89 -34.11
C VAL A 451 4.59 5.10 -34.59
N LYS A 452 3.57 4.99 -33.73
CA LYS A 452 2.26 4.40 -34.03
C LYS A 452 1.52 5.32 -34.99
N PRO A 453 0.96 4.84 -36.13
CA PRO A 453 0.15 5.69 -37.00
C PRO A 453 -1.16 6.10 -36.33
N THR A 454 -1.43 7.40 -36.36
CA THR A 454 -2.68 8.00 -35.87
C THR A 454 -3.82 7.58 -36.81
N ALA A 455 -4.84 6.94 -36.25
CA ALA A 455 -6.05 6.62 -37.02
C ALA A 455 -6.84 7.90 -37.34
N THR A 456 -7.12 8.11 -38.61
CA THR A 456 -7.99 9.18 -39.11
C THR A 456 -9.43 8.91 -38.69
N PRO A 457 -10.19 9.88 -38.17
CA PRO A 457 -11.59 9.65 -37.80
C PRO A 457 -12.45 9.45 -39.04
N THR A 458 -13.20 8.33 -39.05
CA THR A 458 -14.23 8.05 -40.07
C THR A 458 -15.42 8.98 -39.83
N PRO A 459 -15.95 9.66 -40.84
CA PRO A 459 -17.14 10.51 -40.66
C PRO A 459 -18.40 9.68 -40.39
N ALA A 460 -19.24 10.19 -39.49
CA ALA A 460 -20.53 9.60 -39.15
C ALA A 460 -21.46 9.48 -40.38
N PRO A 461 -22.29 8.41 -40.48
CA PRO A 461 -23.23 8.26 -41.57
C PRO A 461 -24.33 9.32 -41.51
N LYS A 462 -24.60 9.96 -42.66
CA LYS A 462 -25.70 10.90 -42.84
C LYS A 462 -27.04 10.15 -42.74
N ALA A 463 -28.00 10.74 -42.02
CA ALA A 463 -29.37 10.26 -41.96
C ALA A 463 -30.03 10.20 -43.34
N ASP A 464 -30.67 9.07 -43.65
CA ASP A 464 -31.49 8.85 -44.83
C ASP A 464 -32.85 9.58 -44.67
N PRO A 465 -33.25 10.48 -45.62
CA PRO A 465 -34.47 11.24 -45.52
C PRO A 465 -35.75 10.46 -45.90
N ASN A 466 -35.70 9.16 -46.21
CA ASN A 466 -36.82 8.41 -46.74
C ASN A 466 -37.41 7.32 -45.80
N ASN A 467 -37.19 7.40 -44.49
CA ASN A 467 -37.85 6.46 -43.57
C ASN A 467 -39.18 7.03 -43.04
N PRO A 468 -40.35 6.43 -43.37
CA PRO A 468 -41.63 6.95 -42.93
C PRO A 468 -41.82 6.80 -41.42
N LYS A 469 -42.11 7.94 -40.77
CA LYS A 469 -42.49 7.99 -39.33
C LYS A 469 -43.83 7.28 -39.15
N THR A 470 -43.84 6.11 -38.48
CA THR A 470 -45.04 5.54 -37.94
C THR A 470 -45.42 6.29 -36.64
N GLY A 471 -46.66 6.79 -36.62
CA GLY A 471 -47.16 7.69 -35.58
C GLY A 471 -47.25 7.02 -34.23
N SER A 472 -46.75 7.75 -33.23
CA SER A 472 -46.92 7.48 -31.82
C SER A 472 -48.32 7.88 -31.37
N SER A 473 -49.15 6.92 -31.02
CA SER A 473 -50.41 7.17 -30.26
C SER A 473 -50.09 7.18 -28.79
N ASN A 474 -50.16 8.34 -28.15
CA ASN A 474 -50.07 8.50 -26.70
C ASN A 474 -51.36 7.98 -26.05
N LEU A 475 -51.34 6.77 -25.51
CA LEU A 475 -52.27 6.32 -24.51
C LEU A 475 -51.50 6.04 -23.22
N PRO A 476 -51.96 6.53 -22.04
CA PRO A 476 -51.29 6.21 -20.79
C PRO A 476 -51.60 4.76 -20.43
N VAL A 477 -50.58 3.91 -20.52
CA VAL A 477 -50.68 2.54 -20.01
C VAL A 477 -50.46 2.63 -18.49
N VAL A 478 -51.51 2.40 -17.73
CA VAL A 478 -51.44 2.22 -16.29
C VAL A 478 -50.79 0.86 -16.04
N PHE A 479 -49.51 0.86 -15.63
CA PHE A 479 -48.82 -0.34 -15.20
C PHE A 479 -49.33 -0.74 -13.81
N GLY A 480 -50.11 -1.80 -13.72
CA GLY A 480 -50.40 -2.45 -12.46
C GLY A 480 -49.20 -3.27 -11.98
N SER A 481 -48.40 -2.70 -11.13
CA SER A 481 -47.38 -3.46 -10.37
C SER A 481 -48.09 -4.19 -9.25
N ALA A 482 -48.14 -5.52 -9.26
CA ALA A 482 -48.54 -6.30 -8.10
C ALA A 482 -47.30 -6.42 -7.17
N ALA A 483 -47.15 -5.47 -6.26
CA ALA A 483 -46.17 -5.57 -5.17
C ALA A 483 -46.78 -6.44 -4.06
N LEU A 484 -46.16 -7.57 -3.75
CA LEU A 484 -46.51 -8.36 -2.58
C LEU A 484 -45.72 -7.78 -1.39
N VAL A 485 -46.29 -6.83 -0.68
CA VAL A 485 -45.73 -6.27 0.52
C VAL A 485 -46.09 -7.13 1.71
N LEU A 486 -45.12 -7.85 2.28
CA LEU A 486 -45.30 -8.57 3.54
C LEU A 486 -44.79 -7.66 4.69
N SER A 487 -45.69 -6.89 5.27
CA SER A 487 -45.38 -6.06 6.44
C SER A 487 -45.58 -6.87 7.72
N GLY A 488 -44.51 -7.00 8.48
CA GLY A 488 -44.40 -7.29 9.92
C GLY A 488 -45.29 -8.38 10.47
N GLY A 489 -44.79 -9.62 10.56
CA GLY A 489 -45.37 -10.70 11.29
C GLY A 489 -44.88 -12.05 10.76
N ALA A 490 -44.41 -12.92 11.64
CA ALA A 490 -43.91 -14.25 11.28
C ALA A 490 -45.03 -15.06 10.55
N LEU A 491 -45.06 -15.03 9.23
CA LEU A 491 -45.89 -15.89 8.42
C LEU A 491 -45.02 -16.96 7.77
N ALA A 492 -44.96 -18.14 8.34
CA ALA A 492 -44.42 -19.31 7.65
C ALA A 492 -45.49 -19.81 6.66
N ALA A 493 -45.44 -19.36 5.40
CA ALA A 493 -46.32 -19.88 4.34
C ALA A 493 -45.62 -21.06 3.65
N VAL A 494 -46.09 -22.28 3.90
CA VAL A 494 -45.73 -23.47 3.13
C VAL A 494 -46.74 -23.62 1.99
N LEU A 495 -46.37 -23.27 0.76
CA LEU A 495 -47.19 -23.49 -0.42
C LEU A 495 -46.82 -24.82 -1.07
N ILE A 496 -47.62 -25.85 -0.84
CA ILE A 496 -47.53 -27.13 -1.56
C ILE A 496 -48.59 -27.14 -2.64
N TYR A 497 -48.20 -27.11 -3.91
CA TYR A 497 -49.13 -27.16 -5.03
C TYR A 497 -48.89 -28.40 -5.89
N LYS A 498 -49.91 -29.25 -6.04
CA LYS A 498 -49.94 -30.43 -6.90
C LYS A 498 -50.85 -30.18 -8.11
N LYS A 499 -50.29 -29.96 -9.31
CA LYS A 499 -51.08 -29.78 -10.52
C LYS A 499 -51.52 -31.15 -11.07
N LYS A 500 -52.82 -31.35 -11.18
CA LYS A 500 -53.40 -32.46 -11.95
C LYS A 500 -53.19 -32.20 -13.44
N ARG A 501 -52.56 -33.12 -14.14
CA ARG A 501 -52.55 -33.14 -15.61
C ARG A 501 -53.99 -33.38 -16.10
N HIS A 502 -54.49 -32.50 -16.95
CA HIS A 502 -55.58 -32.87 -17.88
C HIS A 502 -54.86 -33.42 -19.13
N GLU A 503 -55.02 -34.72 -19.32
CA GLU A 503 -54.80 -35.33 -20.61
C GLU A 503 -55.96 -34.93 -21.52
N LYS A 504 -55.63 -34.38 -22.66
CA LYS A 504 -56.38 -34.58 -23.94
C LYS A 504 -55.37 -34.57 -25.07
#